data_c434eaefff03ddeac6149b87021d27ea
#
_entry.id   c434eaefff03ddeac6149b87021d27ea
#
_cell.length_a   1.000
_cell.length_b   1.000
_cell.length_c   1.000
_cell.angle_alpha   90.00
_cell.angle_beta   90.00
_cell.angle_gamma   90.00
#
_symmetry.space_group_name_H-M   'P 1'
#
loop_
_entity.id
_entity.type
_entity.pdbx_description
1 polymer ?
#
loop_
_entity_poly.entity_id
_entity_poly.type
_entity_poly.pdbx_seq_one_letter_code
_entity_poly.pdbx_strand_id
1 'polypeptide(L)'
;MKLLKWNWLILLLALVSCEEETRCDNDFQGKDFQKHVIGFYPNWKTQELPIQNIQWEYLTRVIYAFAHPTEAGALVTNNLYKSEKLVKTAHENGVEAFLSIGGGGGKSAHFGKMAAQKESRQRFVKEVVAYTERYCFDGIDIDWEYLSYTSEAPTRLEQKALIVLLQDLKKALKPIGKELSIDVYGSIWAGRFFLDEVIDYVDYVHIMAYDFSGKWSEAMPHSSFEQAFGIDTKEAPSGVHYWANVRKWPRYKLILGVPFYGRDFNDKNVKGKPFKEIIKDSPMAFNQNEVNQIFYNGVGLVRRKAKKVKLDGLGGIMVWELTQDHEGRHSLLKTIGEELIEN
;
A
#
# COMPACT_ATOMS: atom_id res chain seq x y z
N MET A 1 -82.24 1.87 -17.49
CA MET A 1 -80.87 1.75 -18.00
C MET A 1 -79.95 2.39 -16.96
N LYS A 2 -79.26 1.57 -16.13
CA LYS A 2 -78.32 2.07 -15.12
C LYS A 2 -76.92 1.81 -15.63
N LEU A 3 -76.14 2.86 -15.86
CA LEU A 3 -74.74 2.78 -16.22
C LEU A 3 -73.89 2.48 -14.99
N LEU A 4 -73.18 1.32 -15.01
CA LEU A 4 -72.17 0.99 -14.00
C LEU A 4 -70.88 1.75 -14.36
N LYS A 5 -70.41 2.63 -13.45
CA LYS A 5 -69.07 3.19 -13.51
C LYS A 5 -68.08 2.22 -12.87
N TRP A 6 -67.16 1.72 -13.66
CA TRP A 6 -66.02 0.95 -13.12
C TRP A 6 -64.89 1.89 -12.75
N ASN A 7 -64.60 1.95 -11.45
CA ASN A 7 -63.42 2.63 -10.89
C ASN A 7 -62.24 1.66 -10.95
N TRP A 8 -61.28 1.99 -11.81
CA TRP A 8 -59.99 1.33 -11.77
C TRP A 8 -59.12 1.95 -10.68
N LEU A 9 -58.86 1.21 -9.58
CA LEU A 9 -57.89 1.56 -8.56
C LEU A 9 -56.50 1.09 -9.08
N ILE A 10 -55.67 2.03 -9.53
CA ILE A 10 -54.28 1.75 -9.86
C ILE A 10 -53.52 1.69 -8.54
N LEU A 11 -53.16 0.48 -8.14
CA LEU A 11 -52.26 0.24 -7.00
C LEU A 11 -50.81 0.53 -7.49
N LEU A 12 -50.27 1.70 -7.19
CA LEU A 12 -48.84 1.97 -7.33
C LEU A 12 -48.09 1.20 -6.24
N LEU A 13 -47.53 0.04 -6.61
CA LEU A 13 -46.51 -0.63 -5.81
C LEU A 13 -45.20 0.19 -5.89
N ALA A 14 -44.97 1.04 -4.90
CA ALA A 14 -43.65 1.61 -4.69
C ALA A 14 -42.71 0.47 -4.28
N LEU A 15 -41.89 0.02 -5.23
CA LEU A 15 -40.71 -0.79 -4.91
C LEU A 15 -39.74 0.12 -4.15
N VAL A 16 -39.83 0.10 -2.83
CA VAL A 16 -38.77 0.61 -1.97
C VAL A 16 -37.61 -0.39 -2.14
N SER A 17 -36.67 -0.07 -3.00
CA SER A 17 -35.37 -0.69 -2.99
C SER A 17 -34.74 -0.30 -1.63
N CYS A 18 -34.80 -1.20 -0.67
CA CYS A 18 -33.92 -1.13 0.48
C CYS A 18 -32.50 -1.41 -0.06
N GLU A 19 -31.77 -0.38 -0.46
CA GLU A 19 -30.32 -0.43 -0.37
C GLU A 19 -30.02 -0.58 1.12
N GLU A 20 -29.59 -1.78 1.54
CA GLU A 20 -28.96 -1.93 2.84
C GLU A 20 -27.72 -1.00 2.80
N GLU A 21 -27.87 0.18 3.40
CA GLU A 21 -26.72 0.99 3.79
C GLU A 21 -25.87 0.08 4.70
N THR A 22 -24.75 -0.40 4.17
CA THR A 22 -23.73 -1.05 4.99
C THR A 22 -23.25 -0.02 6.00
N ARG A 23 -23.85 -0.02 7.17
CA ARG A 23 -23.35 0.79 8.28
C ARG A 23 -22.02 0.21 8.67
N CYS A 24 -20.97 1.02 8.50
CA CYS A 24 -19.65 0.68 9.01
C CYS A 24 -19.79 0.39 10.52
N ASP A 25 -19.11 -0.65 10.97
CA ASP A 25 -19.06 -0.94 12.41
C ASP A 25 -18.33 0.22 13.09
N ASN A 26 -19.11 1.14 13.69
CA ASN A 26 -18.58 2.30 14.38
C ASN A 26 -17.83 1.91 15.66
N ASP A 27 -17.95 0.66 16.10
CA ASP A 27 -17.28 0.11 17.28
C ASP A 27 -15.99 -0.63 16.94
N PHE A 28 -15.58 -0.65 15.65
CA PHE A 28 -14.31 -1.28 15.25
C PHE A 28 -13.16 -0.63 16.00
N GLN A 29 -12.45 -1.45 16.77
CA GLN A 29 -11.18 -1.10 17.40
C GLN A 29 -10.11 -2.02 16.86
N GLY A 30 -9.10 -1.45 16.20
CA GLY A 30 -7.91 -2.19 15.78
C GLY A 30 -7.19 -2.83 16.97
N LYS A 31 -6.33 -3.81 16.69
CA LYS A 31 -5.44 -4.41 17.70
C LYS A 31 -4.62 -3.32 18.37
N ASP A 32 -4.39 -3.45 19.67
CA ASP A 32 -3.37 -2.67 20.34
C ASP A 32 -1.99 -3.13 19.86
N PHE A 33 -1.17 -2.20 19.40
CA PHE A 33 0.16 -2.48 18.86
C PHE A 33 1.11 -1.29 19.05
N GLN A 34 2.40 -1.60 19.19
CA GLN A 34 3.42 -0.55 19.28
C GLN A 34 3.93 -0.10 17.90
N LYS A 35 3.90 -0.99 16.91
CA LYS A 35 4.42 -0.77 15.55
C LYS A 35 3.50 -1.38 14.52
N HIS A 36 3.28 -0.66 13.43
CA HIS A 36 2.50 -1.19 12.32
C HIS A 36 3.19 -2.37 11.63
N VAL A 37 2.40 -3.39 11.31
CA VAL A 37 2.74 -4.45 10.36
C VAL A 37 1.68 -4.40 9.26
N ILE A 38 2.09 -3.91 8.10
CA ILE A 38 1.22 -3.56 6.99
C ILE A 38 1.46 -4.51 5.83
N GLY A 39 0.41 -5.12 5.29
CA GLY A 39 0.52 -6.03 4.15
C GLY A 39 -0.25 -5.52 2.93
N PHE A 40 0.43 -5.33 1.79
CA PHE A 40 -0.25 -5.11 0.52
C PHE A 40 -0.89 -6.40 0.01
N TYR A 41 -2.15 -6.31 -0.40
CA TYR A 41 -2.93 -7.42 -0.93
C TYR A 41 -3.46 -7.09 -2.33
N PRO A 42 -2.82 -7.64 -3.40
CA PRO A 42 -3.19 -7.36 -4.78
C PRO A 42 -4.53 -7.97 -5.16
N ASN A 43 -5.42 -7.20 -5.75
CA ASN A 43 -6.74 -7.65 -6.20
C ASN A 43 -6.68 -8.78 -7.26
N TRP A 44 -5.63 -8.79 -8.09
CA TRP A 44 -5.43 -9.76 -9.17
C TRP A 44 -4.82 -11.09 -8.71
N LYS A 45 -4.47 -11.20 -7.42
CA LYS A 45 -3.89 -12.41 -6.80
C LYS A 45 -4.76 -13.03 -5.73
N THR A 46 -6.01 -12.61 -5.63
CA THR A 46 -6.94 -13.09 -4.59
C THR A 46 -7.33 -14.57 -4.71
N GLN A 47 -6.94 -15.24 -5.80
CA GLN A 47 -7.06 -16.70 -5.96
C GLN A 47 -5.81 -17.43 -5.46
N GLU A 48 -4.62 -16.77 -5.54
CA GLU A 48 -3.36 -17.34 -5.04
C GLU A 48 -3.31 -17.36 -3.51
N LEU A 49 -3.87 -16.32 -2.87
CA LEU A 49 -4.06 -16.23 -1.42
C LEU A 49 -5.51 -15.79 -1.14
N PRO A 50 -6.44 -16.71 -0.88
CA PRO A 50 -7.80 -16.37 -0.46
C PRO A 50 -7.80 -15.52 0.82
N ILE A 51 -8.73 -14.57 0.95
CA ILE A 51 -8.82 -13.63 2.08
C ILE A 51 -8.79 -14.34 3.43
N GLN A 52 -9.51 -15.45 3.55
CA GLN A 52 -9.56 -16.25 4.79
C GLN A 52 -8.23 -16.93 5.15
N ASN A 53 -7.26 -17.00 4.22
CA ASN A 53 -5.95 -17.63 4.42
C ASN A 53 -4.85 -16.59 4.70
N ILE A 54 -5.18 -15.29 4.73
CA ILE A 54 -4.23 -14.27 5.16
C ILE A 54 -3.90 -14.51 6.64
N GLN A 55 -2.63 -14.40 7.01
CA GLN A 55 -2.13 -14.57 8.38
C GLN A 55 -2.46 -13.32 9.21
N TRP A 56 -3.76 -13.10 9.49
CA TRP A 56 -4.30 -11.90 10.12
C TRP A 56 -3.69 -11.61 11.50
N GLU A 57 -3.28 -12.64 12.22
CA GLU A 57 -2.68 -12.52 13.55
C GLU A 57 -1.39 -11.70 13.55
N TYR A 58 -0.68 -11.66 12.42
CA TYR A 58 0.58 -10.92 12.26
C TYR A 58 0.43 -9.58 11.54
N LEU A 59 -0.80 -9.10 11.30
CA LEU A 59 -1.07 -7.82 10.67
C LEU A 59 -1.74 -6.85 11.64
N THR A 60 -1.43 -5.56 11.47
CA THR A 60 -2.18 -4.45 12.05
C THR A 60 -2.99 -3.74 10.98
N ARG A 61 -2.55 -3.83 9.71
CA ARG A 61 -3.21 -3.18 8.57
C ARG A 61 -3.02 -4.00 7.30
N VAL A 62 -4.09 -4.12 6.51
CA VAL A 62 -4.03 -4.62 5.13
C VAL A 62 -4.32 -3.49 4.16
N ILE A 63 -3.58 -3.42 3.05
CA ILE A 63 -3.79 -2.44 1.98
C ILE A 63 -4.25 -3.15 0.72
N TYR A 64 -5.48 -2.89 0.28
CA TYR A 64 -6.06 -3.46 -0.93
C TYR A 64 -5.60 -2.69 -2.16
N ALA A 65 -4.87 -3.30 -3.05
CA ALA A 65 -4.25 -2.68 -4.21
C ALA A 65 -4.88 -3.19 -5.51
N PHE A 66 -5.24 -2.38 -6.48
CA PHE A 66 -5.23 -0.92 -6.59
C PHE A 66 -6.50 -0.39 -7.23
N ALA A 67 -6.99 0.75 -6.78
CA ALA A 67 -7.84 1.63 -7.56
C ALA A 67 -6.99 2.54 -8.45
N HIS A 68 -7.59 3.20 -9.43
CA HIS A 68 -6.86 4.11 -10.33
C HIS A 68 -7.64 5.39 -10.60
N PRO A 69 -6.98 6.56 -10.72
CA PRO A 69 -7.64 7.78 -11.18
C PRO A 69 -7.83 7.75 -12.70
N THR A 70 -8.85 8.47 -13.19
CA THR A 70 -8.90 8.94 -14.58
C THR A 70 -8.47 10.40 -14.66
N GLU A 71 -8.11 10.90 -15.85
CA GLU A 71 -7.79 12.32 -16.05
C GLU A 71 -8.94 13.24 -15.65
N ALA A 72 -10.20 12.79 -15.84
CA ALA A 72 -11.40 13.53 -15.48
C ALA A 72 -11.78 13.43 -13.98
N GLY A 73 -10.96 12.76 -13.16
CA GLY A 73 -11.17 12.65 -11.72
C GLY A 73 -12.13 11.54 -11.29
N ALA A 74 -12.49 10.59 -12.14
CA ALA A 74 -13.21 9.41 -11.69
C ALA A 74 -12.26 8.41 -11.02
N LEU A 75 -12.76 7.70 -10.00
CA LEU A 75 -12.07 6.59 -9.36
C LEU A 75 -12.47 5.27 -10.01
N VAL A 76 -11.52 4.57 -10.62
CA VAL A 76 -11.75 3.26 -11.25
C VAL A 76 -11.54 2.15 -10.23
N THR A 77 -12.60 1.41 -9.93
CA THR A 77 -12.64 0.36 -8.88
C THR A 77 -13.25 -0.96 -9.36
N ASN A 78 -13.55 -1.08 -10.65
CA ASN A 78 -14.25 -2.25 -11.22
C ASN A 78 -13.51 -3.58 -11.06
N ASN A 79 -12.25 -3.55 -10.69
CA ASN A 79 -11.41 -4.72 -10.38
C ASN A 79 -11.37 -5.03 -8.86
N LEU A 80 -11.96 -4.20 -8.00
CA LEU A 80 -11.92 -4.32 -6.55
C LEU A 80 -13.18 -5.00 -5.97
N TYR A 81 -13.65 -6.04 -6.63
CA TYR A 81 -14.91 -6.73 -6.32
C TYR A 81 -14.93 -7.46 -4.97
N LYS A 82 -13.81 -7.52 -4.25
CA LYS A 82 -13.72 -8.13 -2.90
C LYS A 82 -13.57 -7.09 -1.77
N SER A 83 -13.76 -5.79 -2.03
CA SER A 83 -13.58 -4.74 -1.02
C SER A 83 -14.39 -5.00 0.25
N GLU A 84 -15.69 -5.25 0.14
CA GLU A 84 -16.56 -5.53 1.28
C GLU A 84 -16.10 -6.75 2.08
N LYS A 85 -15.83 -7.87 1.40
CA LYS A 85 -15.35 -9.08 2.06
C LYS A 85 -14.00 -8.86 2.74
N LEU A 86 -13.08 -8.15 2.10
CA LEU A 86 -11.75 -7.90 2.65
C LEU A 86 -11.83 -7.05 3.92
N VAL A 87 -12.54 -5.91 3.86
CA VAL A 87 -12.70 -5.00 5.00
C VAL A 87 -13.37 -5.72 6.16
N LYS A 88 -14.50 -6.39 5.90
CA LYS A 88 -15.20 -7.17 6.93
C LYS A 88 -14.29 -8.19 7.60
N THR A 89 -13.57 -9.01 6.80
CA THR A 89 -12.67 -10.03 7.37
C THR A 89 -11.49 -9.42 8.13
N ALA A 90 -10.95 -8.29 7.64
CA ALA A 90 -9.89 -7.56 8.36
C ALA A 90 -10.39 -7.08 9.72
N HIS A 91 -11.55 -6.43 9.78
CA HIS A 91 -12.15 -5.94 11.02
C HIS A 91 -12.50 -7.07 12.00
N GLU A 92 -13.03 -8.20 11.53
CA GLU A 92 -13.27 -9.41 12.34
C GLU A 92 -11.98 -9.94 13.01
N ASN A 93 -10.82 -9.62 12.44
CA ASN A 93 -9.50 -9.98 12.98
C ASN A 93 -8.78 -8.81 13.70
N GLY A 94 -9.45 -7.68 13.92
CA GLY A 94 -8.88 -6.50 14.55
C GLY A 94 -7.81 -5.79 13.70
N VAL A 95 -7.88 -5.94 12.36
CA VAL A 95 -6.91 -5.39 11.40
C VAL A 95 -7.58 -4.27 10.60
N GLU A 96 -6.91 -3.11 10.52
CA GLU A 96 -7.37 -2.01 9.69
C GLU A 96 -7.28 -2.35 8.20
N ALA A 97 -8.18 -1.81 7.39
CA ALA A 97 -8.19 -2.00 5.95
C ALA A 97 -8.06 -0.66 5.21
N PHE A 98 -7.04 -0.51 4.38
CA PHE A 98 -6.82 0.66 3.53
C PHE A 98 -7.03 0.32 2.06
N LEU A 99 -7.40 1.33 1.28
CA LEU A 99 -7.42 1.26 -0.18
C LEU A 99 -6.20 1.98 -0.75
N SER A 100 -5.36 1.29 -1.52
CA SER A 100 -4.29 1.93 -2.27
C SER A 100 -4.76 2.34 -3.67
N ILE A 101 -4.34 3.55 -4.07
CA ILE A 101 -4.68 4.16 -5.35
C ILE A 101 -3.40 4.49 -6.11
N GLY A 102 -3.26 3.92 -7.29
CA GLY A 102 -2.08 4.09 -8.14
C GLY A 102 -1.37 2.79 -8.45
N GLY A 103 -0.10 2.71 -8.09
CA GLY A 103 0.79 1.58 -8.35
C GLY A 103 1.63 1.74 -9.61
N GLY A 104 2.63 0.89 -9.73
CA GLY A 104 3.56 0.85 -10.86
C GLY A 104 2.94 0.37 -12.18
N GLY A 105 3.77 0.30 -13.22
CA GLY A 105 3.37 -0.26 -14.51
C GLY A 105 2.34 0.58 -15.29
N GLY A 106 2.36 1.91 -15.13
CA GLY A 106 1.48 2.84 -15.84
C GLY A 106 0.13 3.09 -15.17
N LYS A 107 -0.15 2.48 -14.04
CA LYS A 107 -1.40 2.64 -13.29
C LYS A 107 -1.56 4.05 -12.68
N SER A 108 -0.46 4.74 -12.46
CA SER A 108 -0.40 6.12 -11.97
C SER A 108 -0.41 7.19 -13.08
N ALA A 109 -0.54 6.81 -14.36
CA ALA A 109 -0.36 7.70 -15.50
C ALA A 109 -1.28 8.94 -15.51
N HIS A 110 -2.45 8.85 -14.89
CA HIS A 110 -3.45 9.92 -14.92
C HIS A 110 -3.37 10.88 -13.73
N PHE A 111 -2.56 10.57 -12.70
CA PHE A 111 -2.46 11.44 -11.51
C PHE A 111 -2.05 12.86 -11.85
N GLY A 112 -1.01 13.05 -12.68
CA GLY A 112 -0.48 14.38 -12.99
C GLY A 112 -1.54 15.32 -13.56
N LYS A 113 -2.29 14.87 -14.57
CA LYS A 113 -3.36 15.67 -15.19
C LYS A 113 -4.55 15.85 -14.24
N MET A 114 -4.99 14.77 -13.59
CA MET A 114 -6.11 14.80 -12.65
C MET A 114 -5.83 15.75 -11.49
N ALA A 115 -4.67 15.65 -10.85
CA ALA A 115 -4.33 16.42 -9.67
C ALA A 115 -4.04 17.90 -9.97
N ALA A 116 -3.54 18.23 -11.17
CA ALA A 116 -3.27 19.60 -11.59
C ALA A 116 -4.54 20.44 -11.80
N GLN A 117 -5.65 19.82 -12.21
CA GLN A 117 -6.92 20.50 -12.48
C GLN A 117 -7.83 20.47 -11.26
N LYS A 118 -8.33 21.63 -10.83
CA LYS A 118 -9.14 21.76 -9.61
C LYS A 118 -10.42 20.91 -9.67
N GLU A 119 -11.13 20.96 -10.79
CA GLU A 119 -12.41 20.29 -10.98
C GLU A 119 -12.27 18.77 -10.95
N SER A 120 -11.29 18.21 -11.68
CA SER A 120 -11.01 16.77 -11.70
C SER A 120 -10.51 16.29 -10.34
N ARG A 121 -9.64 17.06 -9.68
CA ARG A 121 -9.13 16.72 -8.34
C ARG A 121 -10.24 16.72 -7.29
N GLN A 122 -11.13 17.72 -7.29
CA GLN A 122 -12.27 17.76 -6.36
C GLN A 122 -13.26 16.62 -6.60
N ARG A 123 -13.51 16.27 -7.87
CA ARG A 123 -14.30 15.09 -8.20
C ARG A 123 -13.63 13.82 -7.67
N PHE A 124 -12.34 13.65 -7.92
CA PHE A 124 -11.58 12.50 -7.45
C PHE A 124 -11.65 12.33 -5.93
N VAL A 125 -11.39 13.40 -5.17
CA VAL A 125 -11.49 13.39 -3.71
C VAL A 125 -12.88 12.98 -3.24
N LYS A 126 -13.94 13.50 -3.87
CA LYS A 126 -15.33 13.12 -3.55
C LYS A 126 -15.58 11.63 -3.80
N GLU A 127 -15.12 11.08 -4.94
CA GLU A 127 -15.30 9.66 -5.26
C GLU A 127 -14.49 8.75 -4.33
N VAL A 128 -13.27 9.17 -3.94
CA VAL A 128 -12.45 8.45 -2.95
C VAL A 128 -13.16 8.39 -1.59
N VAL A 129 -13.66 9.51 -1.08
CA VAL A 129 -14.41 9.55 0.18
C VAL A 129 -15.65 8.65 0.13
N ALA A 130 -16.45 8.78 -0.94
CA ALA A 130 -17.66 7.98 -1.08
C ALA A 130 -17.37 6.47 -1.14
N TYR A 131 -16.27 6.06 -1.80
CA TYR A 131 -15.87 4.67 -1.84
C TYR A 131 -15.35 4.17 -0.48
N THR A 132 -14.58 5.01 0.22
CA THR A 132 -14.07 4.74 1.58
C THR A 132 -15.21 4.50 2.56
N GLU A 133 -16.21 5.38 2.59
CA GLU A 133 -17.39 5.25 3.45
C GLU A 133 -18.25 4.05 3.06
N ARG A 134 -18.50 3.85 1.76
CA ARG A 134 -19.32 2.74 1.27
C ARG A 134 -18.81 1.38 1.70
N TYR A 135 -17.49 1.15 1.66
CA TYR A 135 -16.86 -0.14 1.97
C TYR A 135 -16.17 -0.17 3.33
N CYS A 136 -16.32 0.90 4.12
CA CYS A 136 -15.78 1.00 5.48
C CYS A 136 -14.26 0.88 5.58
N PHE A 137 -13.52 1.35 4.59
CA PHE A 137 -12.07 1.45 4.69
C PHE A 137 -11.66 2.43 5.80
N ASP A 138 -10.57 2.13 6.50
CA ASP A 138 -10.04 2.94 7.60
C ASP A 138 -9.12 4.05 7.12
N GLY A 139 -8.68 3.97 5.87
CA GLY A 139 -7.83 4.98 5.26
C GLY A 139 -7.55 4.72 3.80
N ILE A 140 -6.80 5.67 3.23
CA ILE A 140 -6.38 5.68 1.84
C ILE A 140 -4.86 5.71 1.79
N ASP A 141 -4.31 5.00 0.84
CA ASP A 141 -2.92 5.03 0.48
C ASP A 141 -2.74 5.56 -0.94
N ILE A 142 -1.77 6.45 -1.15
CA ILE A 142 -1.43 7.01 -2.47
C ILE A 142 -0.09 6.46 -2.93
N ASP A 143 -0.14 5.59 -3.93
CA ASP A 143 1.02 5.01 -4.57
C ASP A 143 1.22 5.61 -5.97
N TRP A 144 1.74 6.85 -6.01
CA TRP A 144 1.96 7.56 -7.27
C TRP A 144 3.33 7.19 -7.87
N GLU A 145 3.34 6.12 -8.63
CA GLU A 145 4.50 5.66 -9.38
C GLU A 145 4.29 5.88 -10.91
N TYR A 146 4.93 6.77 -11.58
CA TYR A 146 6.01 7.64 -11.15
C TYR A 146 5.59 9.09 -11.39
N LEU A 147 6.03 10.02 -10.56
CA LEU A 147 6.01 11.44 -10.94
C LEU A 147 6.76 11.54 -12.25
N SER A 148 6.13 12.05 -13.32
CA SER A 148 6.61 11.83 -14.67
C SER A 148 8.02 12.36 -14.91
N TYR A 149 8.85 11.48 -15.46
CA TYR A 149 10.19 11.77 -15.88
C TYR A 149 10.17 12.36 -17.29
N THR A 150 9.92 13.65 -17.43
CA THR A 150 10.33 14.34 -18.62
C THR A 150 11.77 14.76 -18.45
N SER A 151 12.64 14.05 -19.12
CA SER A 151 14.06 14.21 -19.38
C SER A 151 15.01 14.79 -18.31
N GLU A 152 14.65 15.57 -17.32
CA GLU A 152 15.58 16.12 -16.31
C GLU A 152 15.01 16.41 -14.91
N ALA A 153 13.71 16.49 -14.73
CA ALA A 153 13.06 16.58 -13.41
C ALA A 153 11.54 16.33 -13.54
N PRO A 154 10.85 15.83 -12.49
CA PRO A 154 9.41 15.98 -12.42
C PRO A 154 9.15 17.48 -12.52
N THR A 155 8.20 17.85 -13.35
CA THR A 155 7.87 19.26 -13.47
C THR A 155 7.48 19.77 -12.08
N ARG A 156 7.90 20.96 -11.70
CA ARG A 156 7.42 21.64 -10.46
C ARG A 156 5.90 21.61 -10.36
N LEU A 157 5.21 21.44 -11.47
CA LEU A 157 3.75 21.30 -11.56
C LEU A 157 3.25 20.01 -10.94
N GLU A 158 3.86 18.85 -11.20
CA GLU A 158 3.43 17.55 -10.61
C GLU A 158 3.76 17.46 -9.13
N GLN A 159 4.92 17.96 -8.70
CA GLN A 159 5.25 18.05 -7.29
C GLN A 159 4.20 18.88 -6.52
N LYS A 160 3.82 20.04 -7.06
CA LYS A 160 2.77 20.90 -6.49
C LYS A 160 1.39 20.24 -6.58
N ALA A 161 1.09 19.56 -7.67
CA ALA A 161 -0.16 18.84 -7.86
C ALA A 161 -0.32 17.71 -6.81
N LEU A 162 0.75 16.98 -6.50
CA LEU A 162 0.76 16.01 -5.42
C LEU A 162 0.45 16.66 -4.06
N ILE A 163 1.12 17.76 -3.71
CA ILE A 163 0.86 18.45 -2.45
C ILE A 163 -0.61 18.88 -2.33
N VAL A 164 -1.16 19.50 -3.36
CA VAL A 164 -2.56 19.95 -3.32
C VAL A 164 -3.53 18.77 -3.28
N LEU A 165 -3.22 17.66 -3.95
CA LEU A 165 -4.00 16.43 -3.87
C LEU A 165 -4.01 15.86 -2.44
N LEU A 166 -2.85 15.73 -1.81
CA LEU A 166 -2.75 15.23 -0.44
C LEU A 166 -3.44 16.16 0.56
N GLN A 167 -3.34 17.48 0.36
CA GLN A 167 -4.04 18.48 1.16
C GLN A 167 -5.56 18.33 1.05
N ASP A 168 -6.09 18.21 -0.18
CA ASP A 168 -7.53 18.05 -0.41
C ASP A 168 -8.04 16.71 0.15
N LEU A 169 -7.29 15.59 -0.02
CA LEU A 169 -7.61 14.29 0.56
C LEU A 169 -7.59 14.35 2.09
N LYS A 170 -6.52 14.89 2.72
CA LYS A 170 -6.44 14.98 4.19
C LYS A 170 -7.56 15.81 4.78
N LYS A 171 -7.92 16.92 4.11
CA LYS A 171 -9.04 17.78 4.51
C LYS A 171 -10.38 17.05 4.46
N ALA A 172 -10.57 16.14 3.50
CA ALA A 172 -11.82 15.39 3.35
C ALA A 172 -11.89 14.16 4.27
N LEU A 173 -10.77 13.45 4.47
CA LEU A 173 -10.69 12.21 5.24
C LEU A 173 -10.67 12.45 6.76
N LYS A 174 -9.95 13.48 7.24
CA LYS A 174 -9.79 13.74 8.67
C LYS A 174 -11.10 13.92 9.43
N PRO A 175 -12.13 14.66 8.93
CA PRO A 175 -13.39 14.83 9.64
C PRO A 175 -14.20 13.54 9.83
N ILE A 176 -13.97 12.54 8.96
CA ILE A 176 -14.62 11.21 9.03
C ILE A 176 -13.72 10.16 9.70
N GLY A 177 -12.64 10.59 10.38
CA GLY A 177 -11.75 9.72 11.13
C GLY A 177 -10.89 8.78 10.30
N LYS A 178 -10.67 9.08 8.99
CA LYS A 178 -9.88 8.23 8.09
C LYS A 178 -8.47 8.76 7.91
N GLU A 179 -7.51 7.83 7.81
CA GLU A 179 -6.08 8.14 7.66
C GLU A 179 -5.65 8.20 6.19
N LEU A 180 -4.52 8.84 5.95
CA LEU A 180 -3.90 8.98 4.65
C LEU A 180 -2.42 8.58 4.72
N SER A 181 -2.01 7.62 3.89
CA SER A 181 -0.60 7.25 3.68
C SER A 181 -0.14 7.51 2.25
N ILE A 182 1.17 7.46 2.06
CA ILE A 182 1.80 7.60 0.75
C ILE A 182 3.00 6.66 0.62
N ASP A 183 3.21 6.11 -0.56
CA ASP A 183 4.42 5.37 -0.90
C ASP A 183 5.50 6.31 -1.46
N VAL A 184 6.73 6.15 -0.99
CA VAL A 184 7.90 6.91 -1.45
C VAL A 184 9.07 5.98 -1.78
N TYR A 185 9.96 6.43 -2.66
CA TYR A 185 11.10 5.62 -3.06
C TYR A 185 12.17 5.49 -1.99
N GLY A 186 12.77 4.29 -1.89
CA GLY A 186 13.94 4.05 -1.07
C GLY A 186 15.21 4.72 -1.61
N SER A 187 15.31 4.95 -2.91
CA SER A 187 16.48 5.61 -3.52
C SER A 187 16.34 7.14 -3.55
N ILE A 188 17.44 7.85 -3.31
CA ILE A 188 17.50 9.32 -3.43
C ILE A 188 17.18 9.78 -4.85
N TRP A 189 17.51 8.98 -5.85
CA TRP A 189 17.31 9.33 -7.26
C TRP A 189 15.85 9.69 -7.55
N ALA A 190 14.90 8.95 -7.02
CA ALA A 190 13.47 9.23 -7.15
C ALA A 190 12.88 9.91 -5.90
N GLY A 191 13.40 9.60 -4.70
CA GLY A 191 12.95 10.22 -3.44
C GLY A 191 13.07 11.75 -3.41
N ARG A 192 14.09 12.32 -4.11
CA ARG A 192 14.27 13.76 -4.23
C ARG A 192 13.09 14.49 -4.89
N PHE A 193 12.19 13.79 -5.53
CA PHE A 193 11.05 14.37 -6.21
C PHE A 193 9.88 14.69 -5.28
N PHE A 194 9.81 14.06 -4.12
CA PHE A 194 8.82 14.43 -3.10
C PHE A 194 9.27 15.70 -2.38
N LEU A 195 8.42 16.71 -2.34
CA LEU A 195 8.67 17.92 -1.55
C LEU A 195 8.46 17.64 -0.06
N ASP A 196 9.11 18.41 0.82
CA ASP A 196 9.02 18.17 2.26
C ASP A 196 7.63 18.44 2.82
N GLU A 197 6.82 19.27 2.17
CA GLU A 197 5.45 19.56 2.55
C GLU A 197 4.53 18.31 2.50
N VAL A 198 4.92 17.22 1.82
CA VAL A 198 4.17 15.95 1.81
C VAL A 198 3.90 15.48 3.22
N ILE A 199 4.89 15.58 4.13
CA ILE A 199 4.80 15.05 5.49
C ILE A 199 3.73 15.72 6.36
N ASP A 200 3.31 16.93 5.99
CA ASP A 200 2.31 17.71 6.73
C ASP A 200 0.87 17.18 6.50
N TYR A 201 0.67 16.49 5.37
CA TYR A 201 -0.67 16.05 4.94
C TYR A 201 -0.91 14.54 5.06
N VAL A 202 0.10 13.76 5.43
CA VAL A 202 -0.03 12.31 5.57
C VAL A 202 0.18 11.85 7.02
N ASP A 203 -0.45 10.73 7.37
CA ASP A 203 -0.27 10.10 8.67
C ASP A 203 0.95 9.18 8.66
N TYR A 204 1.16 8.45 7.56
CA TYR A 204 2.28 7.53 7.37
C TYR A 204 2.89 7.63 5.98
N VAL A 205 4.15 7.24 5.89
CA VAL A 205 4.95 7.20 4.67
C VAL A 205 5.59 5.83 4.56
N HIS A 206 5.23 5.07 3.54
CA HIS A 206 5.83 3.79 3.24
C HIS A 206 7.07 3.99 2.37
N ILE A 207 8.24 3.66 2.89
CA ILE A 207 9.50 3.74 2.15
C ILE A 207 9.68 2.44 1.38
N MET A 208 9.52 2.44 0.07
CA MET A 208 9.79 1.30 -0.82
C MET A 208 11.30 0.99 -0.85
N ALA A 209 11.83 0.42 0.24
CA ALA A 209 13.25 0.14 0.43
C ALA A 209 13.67 -1.18 -0.26
N TYR A 210 13.27 -1.32 -1.51
CA TYR A 210 13.57 -2.45 -2.39
C TYR A 210 13.75 -1.96 -3.83
N ASP A 211 14.10 -2.90 -4.72
CA ASP A 211 14.41 -2.61 -6.12
C ASP A 211 15.57 -1.62 -6.29
N PHE A 212 16.55 -1.67 -5.39
CA PHE A 212 17.82 -0.95 -5.55
C PHE A 212 18.67 -1.54 -6.68
N SER A 213 18.42 -2.77 -7.06
CA SER A 213 19.02 -3.44 -8.23
C SER A 213 17.96 -4.12 -9.09
N GLY A 214 18.30 -4.37 -10.36
CA GLY A 214 17.41 -4.98 -11.33
C GLY A 214 18.11 -5.10 -12.69
N LYS A 215 17.36 -5.17 -13.78
CA LYS A 215 17.92 -5.28 -15.17
C LYS A 215 18.88 -4.14 -15.58
N TRP A 216 18.93 -3.09 -14.80
CA TRP A 216 19.79 -1.90 -14.99
C TRP A 216 21.09 -1.97 -14.21
N SER A 217 21.33 -3.02 -13.44
CA SER A 217 22.50 -3.19 -12.59
C SER A 217 23.17 -4.55 -12.82
N GLU A 218 24.37 -4.70 -12.27
CA GLU A 218 24.99 -6.00 -12.07
C GLU A 218 24.19 -6.83 -11.03
N ALA A 219 24.48 -8.15 -10.97
CA ALA A 219 23.87 -9.06 -10.01
C ALA A 219 24.27 -8.67 -8.58
N MET A 220 23.33 -8.14 -7.82
CA MET A 220 23.52 -7.67 -6.45
C MET A 220 22.21 -7.64 -5.68
N PRO A 221 22.23 -7.56 -4.34
CA PRO A 221 21.02 -7.42 -3.53
C PRO A 221 20.16 -6.22 -3.93
N HIS A 222 18.85 -6.43 -3.98
CA HIS A 222 17.89 -5.37 -4.29
C HIS A 222 17.23 -4.75 -3.06
N SER A 223 17.48 -5.30 -1.87
CA SER A 223 16.95 -4.81 -0.59
C SER A 223 17.80 -5.33 0.57
N SER A 224 19.11 -5.05 0.57
CA SER A 224 19.98 -5.42 1.69
C SER A 224 19.63 -4.63 2.95
N PHE A 225 20.24 -4.97 4.07
CA PHE A 225 20.09 -4.19 5.30
C PHE A 225 20.68 -2.79 5.14
N GLU A 226 21.85 -2.71 4.53
CA GLU A 226 22.59 -1.48 4.29
C GLU A 226 21.84 -0.54 3.36
N GLN A 227 21.26 -1.06 2.26
CA GLN A 227 20.41 -0.30 1.33
C GLN A 227 19.15 0.22 2.01
N ALA A 228 18.46 -0.64 2.78
CA ALA A 228 17.19 -0.30 3.43
C ALA A 228 17.35 0.79 4.50
N PHE A 229 18.46 0.77 5.26
CA PHE A 229 18.71 1.76 6.30
C PHE A 229 19.67 2.88 5.90
N GLY A 230 20.28 2.80 4.72
CA GLY A 230 21.24 3.81 4.23
C GLY A 230 22.54 3.82 5.03
N ILE A 231 22.99 2.65 5.50
CA ILE A 231 24.21 2.48 6.28
C ILE A 231 25.34 2.08 5.32
N ASP A 232 26.52 2.71 5.49
CA ASP A 232 27.76 2.38 4.73
C ASP A 232 27.63 2.40 3.20
N THR A 233 26.66 3.14 2.67
CA THR A 233 26.61 3.36 1.24
C THR A 233 27.64 4.43 0.88
N LYS A 234 28.70 4.05 0.14
CA LYS A 234 29.61 5.00 -0.51
C LYS A 234 28.90 5.85 -1.55
N GLU A 235 27.67 5.50 -1.82
CA GLU A 235 26.74 6.14 -2.76
C GLU A 235 25.83 7.11 -2.02
N ALA A 236 24.99 7.82 -2.78
CA ALA A 236 24.02 8.77 -2.26
C ALA A 236 23.14 8.17 -1.14
N PRO A 237 22.75 8.94 -0.12
CA PRO A 237 21.94 8.43 0.99
C PRO A 237 20.64 7.82 0.48
N SER A 238 20.23 6.69 1.08
CA SER A 238 19.07 5.91 0.68
C SER A 238 18.26 5.43 1.88
N GLY A 239 17.12 4.80 1.61
CA GLY A 239 16.28 4.15 2.61
C GLY A 239 15.91 5.08 3.77
N VAL A 240 15.90 4.52 4.96
CA VAL A 240 15.54 5.26 6.18
C VAL A 240 16.45 6.45 6.44
N HIS A 241 17.76 6.34 6.17
CA HIS A 241 18.71 7.43 6.40
C HIS A 241 18.34 8.68 5.60
N TYR A 242 17.97 8.51 4.33
CA TYR A 242 17.57 9.64 3.49
C TYR A 242 16.35 10.36 4.09
N TRP A 243 15.29 9.64 4.40
CA TRP A 243 14.05 10.26 4.86
C TRP A 243 14.14 10.80 6.30
N ALA A 244 14.71 10.01 7.22
CA ALA A 244 14.78 10.37 8.63
C ALA A 244 15.91 11.35 8.95
N ASN A 245 17.11 11.19 8.35
CA ASN A 245 18.28 11.94 8.75
C ASN A 245 18.60 13.10 7.80
N VAL A 246 18.43 12.93 6.50
CA VAL A 246 18.65 13.99 5.50
C VAL A 246 17.43 14.90 5.40
N ARG A 247 16.23 14.31 5.14
CA ARG A 247 14.97 15.06 4.98
C ARG A 247 14.33 15.45 6.32
N LYS A 248 14.79 14.88 7.44
CA LYS A 248 14.26 15.15 8.79
C LYS A 248 12.78 14.83 9.00
N TRP A 249 12.24 13.90 8.21
CA TRP A 249 10.87 13.47 8.40
C TRP A 249 10.72 12.69 9.71
N PRO A 250 9.58 12.82 10.43
CA PRO A 250 9.38 12.20 11.74
C PRO A 250 9.44 10.68 11.66
N ARG A 251 10.33 10.05 12.42
CA ARG A 251 10.56 8.59 12.38
C ARG A 251 9.30 7.78 12.63
N TYR A 252 8.43 8.22 13.52
CA TYR A 252 7.19 7.50 13.84
C TYR A 252 6.19 7.44 12.67
N LYS A 253 6.30 8.32 11.67
CA LYS A 253 5.51 8.27 10.42
C LYS A 253 6.14 7.37 9.36
N LEU A 254 7.42 7.04 9.48
CA LEU A 254 8.15 6.28 8.45
C LEU A 254 7.96 4.77 8.66
N ILE A 255 7.45 4.10 7.64
CA ILE A 255 7.21 2.66 7.57
C ILE A 255 8.22 2.06 6.60
N LEU A 256 9.02 1.09 7.05
CA LEU A 256 10.02 0.45 6.20
C LEU A 256 9.37 -0.58 5.26
N GLY A 257 9.52 -0.42 3.96
CA GLY A 257 9.12 -1.39 2.96
C GLY A 257 10.08 -2.58 2.87
N VAL A 258 9.53 -3.81 2.88
CA VAL A 258 10.26 -5.07 2.77
C VAL A 258 9.66 -5.90 1.64
N PRO A 259 10.45 -6.39 0.67
CA PRO A 259 9.95 -7.24 -0.41
C PRO A 259 9.80 -8.68 0.07
N PHE A 260 8.70 -9.33 -0.34
CA PHE A 260 8.51 -10.78 -0.18
C PHE A 260 8.86 -11.55 -1.46
N TYR A 261 9.72 -10.96 -2.29
CA TYR A 261 10.26 -11.55 -3.51
C TYR A 261 11.77 -11.33 -3.61
N GLY A 262 12.40 -12.10 -4.46
CA GLY A 262 13.79 -11.90 -4.89
C GLY A 262 13.87 -11.41 -6.32
N ARG A 263 15.03 -10.86 -6.71
CA ARG A 263 15.40 -10.56 -8.08
C ARG A 263 16.24 -11.69 -8.64
N ASP A 264 15.75 -12.34 -9.71
CA ASP A 264 16.40 -13.46 -10.37
C ASP A 264 17.26 -12.95 -11.53
N PHE A 265 18.57 -12.91 -11.33
CA PHE A 265 19.51 -12.47 -12.33
C PHE A 265 19.85 -13.54 -13.40
N ASN A 266 19.29 -14.75 -13.28
CA ASN A 266 19.32 -15.72 -14.37
C ASN A 266 18.24 -15.43 -15.44
N ASP A 267 17.18 -14.71 -15.08
CA ASP A 267 16.19 -14.21 -16.05
C ASP A 267 16.73 -12.94 -16.73
N LYS A 268 16.72 -12.91 -18.05
CA LYS A 268 17.20 -11.76 -18.86
C LYS A 268 16.53 -10.42 -18.54
N ASN A 269 15.33 -10.45 -17.94
CA ASN A 269 14.58 -9.27 -17.50
C ASN A 269 14.70 -9.04 -15.99
N VAL A 270 15.47 -9.86 -15.29
CA VAL A 270 15.63 -9.83 -13.82
C VAL A 270 14.27 -9.76 -13.10
N LYS A 271 13.41 -10.74 -13.41
CA LYS A 271 12.05 -10.78 -12.87
C LYS A 271 12.04 -10.99 -11.36
N GLY A 272 10.96 -10.54 -10.73
CA GLY A 272 10.65 -10.88 -9.34
C GLY A 272 10.29 -12.37 -9.22
N LYS A 273 10.90 -13.08 -8.25
CA LYS A 273 10.55 -14.45 -7.90
C LYS A 273 9.99 -14.47 -6.46
N PRO A 274 8.73 -14.91 -6.22
CA PRO A 274 8.13 -14.99 -4.90
C PRO A 274 9.00 -15.75 -3.89
N PHE A 275 9.06 -15.32 -2.65
CA PHE A 275 9.82 -16.00 -1.59
C PHE A 275 9.38 -17.45 -1.42
N LYS A 276 8.05 -17.71 -1.43
CA LYS A 276 7.52 -19.08 -1.36
C LYS A 276 8.06 -20.00 -2.46
N GLU A 277 8.30 -19.48 -3.67
CA GLU A 277 8.85 -20.26 -4.78
C GLU A 277 10.35 -20.50 -4.61
N ILE A 278 11.10 -19.49 -4.13
CA ILE A 278 12.51 -19.64 -3.81
C ILE A 278 12.72 -20.75 -2.78
N ILE A 279 11.90 -20.76 -1.72
CA ILE A 279 12.00 -21.78 -0.67
C ILE A 279 11.49 -23.16 -1.13
N LYS A 280 10.49 -23.20 -2.00
CA LYS A 280 10.05 -24.46 -2.64
C LYS A 280 11.17 -25.10 -3.44
N ASP A 281 11.90 -24.30 -4.23
CA ASP A 281 13.00 -24.77 -5.10
C ASP A 281 14.29 -25.05 -4.29
N SER A 282 14.49 -24.35 -3.19
CA SER A 282 15.69 -24.43 -2.34
C SER A 282 15.30 -24.36 -0.84
N PRO A 283 14.80 -25.47 -0.24
CA PRO A 283 14.21 -25.43 1.11
C PRO A 283 15.19 -24.95 2.21
N MET A 284 16.49 -25.15 2.05
CA MET A 284 17.50 -24.72 3.03
C MET A 284 17.85 -23.23 2.92
N ALA A 285 17.35 -22.53 1.88
CA ALA A 285 17.67 -21.13 1.63
C ALA A 285 16.80 -20.13 2.44
N PHE A 286 15.86 -20.60 3.25
CA PHE A 286 14.93 -19.73 4.01
C PHE A 286 15.61 -18.66 4.87
N ASN A 287 16.85 -18.91 5.32
CA ASN A 287 17.65 -17.98 6.13
C ASN A 287 18.85 -17.40 5.40
N GLN A 288 18.97 -17.63 4.10
CA GLN A 288 19.95 -16.98 3.23
C GLN A 288 19.33 -15.72 2.61
N ASN A 289 20.15 -14.90 1.94
CA ASN A 289 19.69 -13.70 1.23
C ASN A 289 20.03 -13.77 -0.27
N GLU A 290 20.61 -14.89 -0.68
CA GLU A 290 20.95 -15.21 -2.07
C GLU A 290 21.01 -16.73 -2.24
N VAL A 291 20.48 -17.21 -3.36
CA VAL A 291 20.66 -18.57 -3.84
C VAL A 291 20.68 -18.56 -5.38
N ASN A 292 21.72 -19.12 -5.99
CA ASN A 292 21.82 -19.20 -7.45
C ASN A 292 21.54 -17.86 -8.17
N GLN A 293 22.19 -16.79 -7.77
CA GLN A 293 21.99 -15.42 -8.30
C GLN A 293 20.53 -14.88 -8.16
N ILE A 294 19.73 -15.44 -7.29
CA ILE A 294 18.45 -14.88 -6.87
C ILE A 294 18.69 -14.20 -5.54
N PHE A 295 18.60 -12.87 -5.51
CA PHE A 295 18.78 -12.06 -4.30
C PHE A 295 17.43 -11.72 -3.69
N TYR A 296 17.26 -11.99 -2.37
CA TYR A 296 15.99 -11.83 -1.65
C TYR A 296 16.26 -11.51 -0.17
N ASN A 297 15.19 -11.35 0.60
CA ASN A 297 15.28 -11.20 2.06
C ASN A 297 14.86 -12.51 2.74
N GLY A 298 15.79 -13.23 3.34
CA GLY A 298 15.50 -14.40 4.16
C GLY A 298 15.04 -14.04 5.56
N VAL A 299 14.56 -15.03 6.31
CA VAL A 299 13.99 -14.88 7.67
C VAL A 299 14.92 -14.10 8.61
N GLY A 300 16.22 -14.42 8.61
CA GLY A 300 17.20 -13.73 9.48
C GLY A 300 17.37 -12.24 9.15
N LEU A 301 17.39 -11.89 7.86
CA LEU A 301 17.48 -10.50 7.41
C LEU A 301 16.22 -9.72 7.78
N VAL A 302 15.04 -10.30 7.52
CA VAL A 302 13.75 -9.68 7.86
C VAL A 302 13.65 -9.43 9.37
N ARG A 303 14.00 -10.41 10.20
CA ARG A 303 14.06 -10.27 11.66
C ARG A 303 15.01 -9.14 12.09
N ARG A 304 16.20 -9.06 11.49
CA ARG A 304 17.17 -7.98 11.74
C ARG A 304 16.60 -6.61 11.37
N LYS A 305 15.89 -6.51 10.24
CA LYS A 305 15.19 -5.28 9.82
C LYS A 305 14.10 -4.88 10.82
N ALA A 306 13.26 -5.82 11.25
CA ALA A 306 12.20 -5.57 12.23
C ALA A 306 12.76 -5.06 13.58
N LYS A 307 13.81 -5.70 14.11
CA LYS A 307 14.49 -5.20 15.32
C LYS A 307 15.02 -3.78 15.15
N LYS A 308 15.61 -3.46 14.01
CA LYS A 308 16.13 -2.12 13.73
C LYS A 308 15.02 -1.08 13.64
N VAL A 309 13.89 -1.41 13.03
CA VAL A 309 12.67 -0.57 12.99
C VAL A 309 12.22 -0.20 14.40
N LYS A 310 12.17 -1.18 15.32
CA LYS A 310 11.80 -0.97 16.73
C LYS A 310 12.82 -0.07 17.43
N LEU A 311 14.11 -0.37 17.29
CA LEU A 311 15.21 0.39 17.92
C LEU A 311 15.29 1.85 17.43
N ASP A 312 15.06 2.08 16.15
CA ASP A 312 15.14 3.41 15.55
C ASP A 312 13.87 4.26 15.75
N GLY A 313 12.84 3.71 16.38
CA GLY A 313 11.58 4.40 16.62
C GLY A 313 10.78 4.65 15.35
N LEU A 314 10.95 3.83 14.30
CA LEU A 314 10.12 3.92 13.09
C LEU A 314 8.68 3.51 13.38
N GLY A 315 7.73 3.90 12.51
CA GLY A 315 6.31 3.58 12.64
C GLY A 315 5.99 2.10 12.46
N GLY A 316 6.78 1.37 11.67
CA GLY A 316 6.54 -0.06 11.43
C GLY A 316 7.19 -0.59 10.16
N ILE A 317 6.66 -1.71 9.68
CA ILE A 317 7.06 -2.36 8.42
C ILE A 317 5.84 -2.50 7.51
N MET A 318 6.02 -2.24 6.21
CA MET A 318 5.13 -2.58 5.12
C MET A 318 5.74 -3.68 4.27
N VAL A 319 4.94 -4.61 3.76
CA VAL A 319 5.42 -5.68 2.89
C VAL A 319 4.76 -5.63 1.51
N TRP A 320 5.57 -5.76 0.48
CA TRP A 320 5.14 -5.98 -0.90
C TRP A 320 5.51 -7.42 -1.32
N GLU A 321 4.62 -8.39 -1.42
CA GLU A 321 3.19 -8.37 -1.09
C GLU A 321 2.80 -9.74 -0.49
N LEU A 322 1.67 -9.81 0.18
CA LEU A 322 1.27 -10.94 1.03
C LEU A 322 1.22 -12.30 0.32
N THR A 323 0.85 -12.32 -0.98
CA THR A 323 0.71 -13.60 -1.71
C THR A 323 2.05 -14.27 -2.03
N GLN A 324 3.17 -13.57 -1.79
CA GLN A 324 4.51 -14.06 -2.12
C GLN A 324 5.22 -14.71 -0.93
N ASP A 325 4.61 -14.62 0.27
CA ASP A 325 5.18 -15.22 1.48
C ASP A 325 5.08 -16.75 1.48
N HIS A 326 5.91 -17.37 2.29
CA HIS A 326 5.86 -18.79 2.62
C HIS A 326 5.03 -19.00 3.89
N GLU A 327 4.26 -20.07 3.95
CA GLU A 327 3.46 -20.40 5.13
C GLU A 327 4.27 -21.09 6.24
N GLY A 328 3.77 -21.00 7.48
CA GLY A 328 4.31 -21.71 8.64
C GLY A 328 5.60 -21.11 9.19
N ARG A 329 6.54 -21.97 9.62
CA ARG A 329 7.73 -21.55 10.39
C ARG A 329 8.71 -20.63 9.64
N HIS A 330 8.62 -20.59 8.32
CA HIS A 330 9.50 -19.78 7.47
C HIS A 330 8.79 -18.54 6.91
N SER A 331 7.57 -18.25 7.36
CA SER A 331 6.85 -17.04 6.99
C SER A 331 7.62 -15.78 7.39
N LEU A 332 7.81 -14.89 6.43
CA LEU A 332 8.41 -13.58 6.63
C LEU A 332 7.44 -12.66 7.41
N LEU A 333 6.14 -12.75 7.11
CA LEU A 333 5.12 -11.97 7.80
C LEU A 333 5.05 -12.36 9.30
N LYS A 334 5.01 -13.66 9.60
CA LYS A 334 5.09 -14.15 10.98
C LYS A 334 6.33 -13.62 11.69
N THR A 335 7.49 -13.67 11.02
CA THR A 335 8.76 -13.16 11.60
C THR A 335 8.68 -11.67 11.94
N ILE A 336 8.01 -10.86 11.13
CA ILE A 336 7.80 -9.43 11.38
C ILE A 336 6.82 -9.24 12.55
N GLY A 337 5.69 -9.95 12.53
CA GLY A 337 4.65 -9.85 13.56
C GLY A 337 5.16 -10.21 14.95
N GLU A 338 5.90 -11.32 15.07
CA GLU A 338 6.54 -11.74 16.34
C GLU A 338 7.48 -10.64 16.92
N GLU A 339 8.17 -9.90 16.08
CA GLU A 339 9.09 -8.85 16.54
C GLU A 339 8.41 -7.51 16.87
N LEU A 340 7.27 -7.19 16.23
CA LEU A 340 6.66 -5.87 16.28
C LEU A 340 5.30 -5.82 16.99
N ILE A 341 4.56 -6.93 17.08
CA ILE A 341 3.22 -6.99 17.68
C ILE A 341 3.26 -7.72 19.03
N GLU A 342 3.95 -8.86 19.13
CA GLU A 342 3.86 -9.80 20.27
C GLU A 342 4.74 -9.43 21.48
N ASN A 343 5.26 -8.20 21.60
CA ASN A 343 6.12 -7.84 22.74
C ASN A 343 5.53 -6.72 23.59
#